data_319bda8255172a32280fbe6709a59209
#
_entry.id   319bda8255172a32280fbe6709a59209
#
_cell.length_a   1.000
_cell.length_b   1.000
_cell.length_c   1.000
_cell.angle_alpha   90.00
_cell.angle_beta   90.00
_cell.angle_gamma   90.00
#
_symmetry.space_group_name_H-M   'P 1'
#
loop_
_entity.id
_entity.type
_entity.pdbx_description
1 polymer ?
#
loop_
_entity_poly.entity_id
_entity_poly.type
_entity_poly.pdbx_seq_one_letter_code
_entity_poly.pdbx_strand_id
1 'polypeptide(L)'
;MVCRKRKGVFTLKLKTRLNGKTYEFRDVKDVLAKANEPKSGDRYLGIAPETVSEKIAAKVVLSELTVADITENPVVPYEKDEVTRVEIDSMNKSTYDQFKNYTIAEVREWIMDHKTTTNDLYRASYAWIGETVAAVAKICSASDLIYGASKCCRPTRCETQIGLPGTLSFRAQCNSSTDDPETIVLGVQEAVSFGSGDLCFGINPVEDTVETTQRISHALRDFKDQWDIPTQISVLSHVTTQMQAVREGAPLSMFFQSIAGTQSACEAFGVDKALLLEAYDLAKQECYGTGMNKLYFETGQGSEMSIDCDEGADEMTLEARTYGFARNFEPFGVNNVTGFIGPETIYDGKEMIRGNLEDHFMAKIIGLPMGMAPCFTNHTGITQDDQEIACLLLNAANCNYYMGVPMGDDVMLAYQDVSFHDDNTMRELSHRKPAPEFHQWAMKMGILDEEGRLGERAGDASMFFAK
;
A
#
# COMPACT_ATOMS: atom_id res chain seq x y z
N MET A 1 -12.75 -38.43 -35.54
CA MET A 1 -13.81 -38.19 -34.57
C MET A 1 -13.76 -36.72 -34.22
N VAL A 2 -14.65 -35.90 -34.81
CA VAL A 2 -14.61 -34.44 -34.77
C VAL A 2 -15.25 -33.95 -33.47
N CYS A 3 -14.47 -33.38 -32.56
CA CYS A 3 -14.99 -32.80 -31.33
C CYS A 3 -15.66 -31.46 -31.67
N ARG A 4 -17.00 -31.43 -31.71
CA ARG A 4 -17.82 -30.23 -31.86
C ARG A 4 -17.64 -29.37 -30.61
N LYS A 5 -16.93 -28.23 -30.73
CA LYS A 5 -16.99 -27.14 -29.75
C LYS A 5 -18.43 -26.62 -29.66
N ARG A 6 -19.11 -26.91 -28.56
CA ARG A 6 -20.34 -26.21 -28.18
C ARG A 6 -19.95 -24.78 -27.75
N LYS A 7 -20.28 -23.78 -28.56
CA LYS A 7 -20.42 -22.38 -28.12
C LYS A 7 -21.71 -22.33 -27.28
N GLY A 8 -21.62 -22.62 -26.01
CA GLY A 8 -22.65 -22.27 -25.05
C GLY A 8 -22.31 -20.88 -24.52
N VAL A 9 -23.23 -19.94 -24.59
CA VAL A 9 -23.22 -18.73 -23.79
C VAL A 9 -23.36 -19.24 -22.34
N PHE A 10 -22.24 -19.30 -21.61
CA PHE A 10 -22.28 -19.57 -20.16
C PHE A 10 -22.84 -18.32 -19.50
N THR A 11 -24.09 -18.35 -19.10
CA THR A 11 -24.68 -17.34 -18.25
C THR A 11 -24.05 -17.50 -16.86
N LEU A 12 -23.41 -16.44 -16.34
CA LEU A 12 -22.86 -16.40 -14.99
C LEU A 12 -23.92 -16.78 -13.97
N LYS A 13 -23.56 -17.64 -13.01
CA LYS A 13 -24.45 -18.05 -11.93
C LYS A 13 -24.35 -17.06 -10.78
N LEU A 14 -25.06 -15.93 -10.87
CA LEU A 14 -25.04 -14.85 -9.88
C LEU A 14 -26.16 -14.97 -8.84
N LYS A 15 -26.51 -16.20 -8.43
CA LYS A 15 -27.53 -16.44 -7.41
C LYS A 15 -27.27 -17.68 -6.58
N THR A 16 -27.72 -17.62 -5.33
CA THR A 16 -27.65 -18.75 -4.41
C THR A 16 -28.87 -18.79 -3.50
N ARG A 17 -29.06 -19.90 -2.80
CA ARG A 17 -30.16 -20.06 -1.83
C ARG A 17 -29.56 -20.29 -0.43
N LEU A 18 -29.89 -19.42 0.49
CA LEU A 18 -29.41 -19.49 1.89
C LEU A 18 -30.63 -19.42 2.83
N ASN A 19 -30.75 -20.36 3.76
CA ASN A 19 -31.82 -20.41 4.76
C ASN A 19 -33.25 -20.26 4.16
N GLY A 20 -33.49 -20.91 2.99
CA GLY A 20 -34.78 -20.89 2.33
C GLY A 20 -35.05 -19.64 1.47
N LYS A 21 -34.28 -18.59 1.56
CA LYS A 21 -34.35 -17.37 0.74
C LYS A 21 -33.38 -17.47 -0.44
N THR A 22 -33.82 -17.03 -1.63
CA THR A 22 -32.98 -16.88 -2.82
C THR A 22 -32.41 -15.46 -2.83
N TYR A 23 -31.10 -15.34 -3.05
CA TYR A 23 -30.36 -14.10 -3.29
C TYR A 23 -29.88 -14.11 -4.74
N GLU A 24 -30.08 -13.01 -5.43
CA GLU A 24 -29.73 -12.84 -6.84
C GLU A 24 -29.03 -11.46 -6.99
N PHE A 25 -27.88 -11.43 -7.67
CA PHE A 25 -27.05 -10.25 -7.86
C PHE A 25 -27.05 -9.84 -9.33
N ARG A 26 -26.92 -8.55 -9.59
CA ARG A 26 -27.07 -7.96 -10.94
C ARG A 26 -25.93 -8.36 -11.87
N ASP A 27 -24.70 -8.27 -11.38
CA ASP A 27 -23.46 -8.49 -12.12
C ASP A 27 -22.31 -8.84 -11.14
N VAL A 28 -21.09 -9.02 -11.66
CA VAL A 28 -19.91 -9.33 -10.85
C VAL A 28 -19.57 -8.18 -9.90
N LYS A 29 -19.72 -6.93 -10.33
CA LYS A 29 -19.51 -5.75 -9.49
C LYS A 29 -20.42 -5.74 -8.25
N ASP A 30 -21.70 -6.04 -8.44
CA ASP A 30 -22.66 -6.15 -7.34
C ASP A 30 -22.31 -7.30 -6.37
N VAL A 31 -21.85 -8.45 -6.90
CA VAL A 31 -21.37 -9.55 -6.07
C VAL A 31 -20.15 -9.12 -5.23
N LEU A 32 -19.18 -8.43 -5.83
CA LEU A 32 -18.00 -7.94 -5.14
C LEU A 32 -18.37 -6.97 -4.02
N ALA A 33 -19.19 -5.96 -4.31
CA ALA A 33 -19.63 -4.99 -3.31
C ALA A 33 -20.40 -5.65 -2.16
N LYS A 34 -21.37 -6.54 -2.47
CA LYS A 34 -22.18 -7.24 -1.45
C LYS A 34 -21.39 -8.29 -0.66
N ALA A 35 -20.29 -8.81 -1.18
CA ALA A 35 -19.40 -9.73 -0.47
C ALA A 35 -18.43 -9.02 0.48
N ASN A 36 -18.28 -7.69 0.38
CA ASN A 36 -17.36 -6.93 1.20
C ASN A 36 -17.76 -6.93 2.69
N GLU A 37 -16.76 -6.83 3.58
CA GLU A 37 -17.06 -6.47 4.96
C GLU A 37 -17.55 -5.01 4.96
N PRO A 38 -18.71 -4.70 5.53
CA PRO A 38 -19.33 -3.39 5.39
C PRO A 38 -18.45 -2.28 5.97
N LYS A 39 -18.13 -1.28 5.15
CA LYS A 39 -17.42 -0.07 5.52
C LYS A 39 -18.30 1.16 5.32
N SER A 40 -17.88 2.26 5.91
CA SER A 40 -18.66 3.51 5.91
C SER A 40 -18.85 4.05 4.50
N GLY A 41 -17.83 4.03 3.65
CA GLY A 41 -17.92 4.47 2.25
C GLY A 41 -18.89 3.65 1.43
N ASP A 42 -18.83 2.32 1.49
CA ASP A 42 -19.77 1.44 0.81
C ASP A 42 -21.21 1.64 1.28
N ARG A 43 -21.42 1.92 2.58
CA ARG A 43 -22.75 2.25 3.14
C ARG A 43 -23.25 3.59 2.62
N TYR A 44 -22.38 4.59 2.55
CA TYR A 44 -22.73 5.92 2.02
C TYR A 44 -23.18 5.85 0.56
N LEU A 45 -22.52 5.05 -0.27
CA LEU A 45 -22.90 4.81 -1.66
C LEU A 45 -24.11 3.87 -1.80
N GLY A 46 -24.57 3.23 -0.73
CA GLY A 46 -25.70 2.29 -0.78
C GLY A 46 -25.39 0.96 -1.48
N ILE A 47 -24.10 0.62 -1.65
CA ILE A 47 -23.64 -0.62 -2.29
C ILE A 47 -23.28 -1.71 -1.28
N ALA A 48 -23.08 -1.36 0.00
CA ALA A 48 -22.85 -2.34 1.06
C ALA A 48 -23.98 -3.38 1.16
N PRO A 49 -23.72 -4.60 1.68
CA PRO A 49 -24.77 -5.57 1.94
C PRO A 49 -25.75 -5.04 3.00
N GLU A 50 -27.06 -5.18 2.75
CA GLU A 50 -28.11 -4.76 3.69
C GLU A 50 -28.17 -5.63 4.94
N THR A 51 -27.80 -6.90 4.81
CA THR A 51 -27.83 -7.89 5.89
C THR A 51 -26.62 -8.80 5.87
N VAL A 52 -26.30 -9.38 7.04
CA VAL A 52 -25.26 -10.42 7.14
C VAL A 52 -25.58 -11.62 6.24
N SER A 53 -26.85 -11.99 6.09
CA SER A 53 -27.27 -13.10 5.22
C SER A 53 -27.02 -12.78 3.74
N GLU A 54 -27.22 -11.55 3.31
CA GLU A 54 -26.89 -11.10 1.95
C GLU A 54 -25.39 -11.15 1.70
N LYS A 55 -24.60 -10.63 2.65
CA LYS A 55 -23.13 -10.73 2.59
C LYS A 55 -22.64 -12.16 2.44
N ILE A 56 -23.19 -13.08 3.27
CA ILE A 56 -22.82 -14.51 3.18
C ILE A 56 -23.23 -15.10 1.83
N ALA A 57 -24.42 -14.76 1.34
CA ALA A 57 -24.89 -15.22 0.03
C ALA A 57 -24.00 -14.72 -1.11
N ALA A 58 -23.57 -13.44 -1.06
CA ALA A 58 -22.62 -12.88 -2.02
C ALA A 58 -21.25 -13.58 -1.95
N LYS A 59 -20.72 -13.85 -0.75
CA LYS A 59 -19.46 -14.61 -0.57
C LYS A 59 -19.57 -16.04 -1.13
N VAL A 60 -20.72 -16.70 -0.99
CA VAL A 60 -20.96 -18.03 -1.60
C VAL A 60 -20.93 -17.95 -3.12
N VAL A 61 -21.63 -16.97 -3.71
CA VAL A 61 -21.59 -16.76 -5.17
C VAL A 61 -20.18 -16.44 -5.63
N LEU A 62 -19.52 -15.48 -4.98
CA LEU A 62 -18.15 -15.06 -5.31
C LEU A 62 -17.16 -16.24 -5.26
N SER A 63 -17.29 -17.12 -4.27
CA SER A 63 -16.40 -18.29 -4.13
C SER A 63 -16.51 -19.30 -5.27
N GLU A 64 -17.66 -19.34 -5.96
CA GLU A 64 -17.94 -20.23 -7.11
C GLU A 64 -17.53 -19.59 -8.47
N LEU A 65 -17.32 -18.27 -8.55
CA LEU A 65 -16.85 -17.61 -9.77
C LEU A 65 -15.38 -18.00 -10.05
N THR A 66 -15.05 -18.11 -11.34
CA THR A 66 -13.68 -18.40 -11.77
C THR A 66 -12.87 -17.12 -11.94
N VAL A 67 -11.53 -17.25 -11.99
CA VAL A 67 -10.63 -16.16 -12.36
C VAL A 67 -11.03 -15.57 -13.72
N ALA A 68 -11.44 -16.41 -14.69
CA ALA A 68 -11.92 -15.94 -15.99
C ALA A 68 -13.21 -15.13 -15.86
N ASP A 69 -14.17 -15.57 -15.03
CA ASP A 69 -15.41 -14.83 -14.82
C ASP A 69 -15.17 -13.42 -14.29
N ILE A 70 -14.20 -13.25 -13.38
CA ILE A 70 -13.81 -11.94 -12.86
C ILE A 70 -13.10 -11.12 -13.95
N THR A 71 -12.09 -11.70 -14.61
CA THR A 71 -11.26 -10.98 -15.61
C THR A 71 -12.07 -10.53 -16.84
N GLU A 72 -13.08 -11.31 -17.25
CA GLU A 72 -13.95 -10.99 -18.37
C GLU A 72 -15.08 -9.99 -18.00
N ASN A 73 -15.26 -9.70 -16.70
CA ASN A 73 -16.27 -8.77 -16.18
C ASN A 73 -15.65 -7.78 -15.17
N PRO A 74 -14.66 -6.97 -15.58
CA PRO A 74 -14.04 -6.00 -14.69
C PRO A 74 -15.05 -4.96 -14.21
N VAL A 75 -14.86 -4.41 -13.01
CA VAL A 75 -15.80 -3.44 -12.40
C VAL A 75 -15.89 -2.13 -13.18
N VAL A 76 -14.83 -1.74 -13.90
CA VAL A 76 -14.83 -0.67 -14.90
C VAL A 76 -14.44 -1.27 -16.25
N PRO A 77 -15.26 -1.10 -17.32
CA PRO A 77 -15.00 -1.73 -18.60
C PRO A 77 -13.67 -1.34 -19.25
N TYR A 78 -12.98 -2.30 -19.87
CA TYR A 78 -11.69 -2.13 -20.55
C TYR A 78 -11.65 -0.91 -21.49
N GLU A 79 -12.70 -0.67 -22.26
CA GLU A 79 -12.77 0.42 -23.22
C GLU A 79 -12.84 1.80 -22.58
N LYS A 80 -13.22 1.86 -21.30
CA LYS A 80 -13.48 3.13 -20.59
C LYS A 80 -12.36 3.55 -19.64
N ASP A 81 -11.51 2.61 -19.23
CA ASP A 81 -10.62 2.83 -18.10
C ASP A 81 -9.17 2.40 -18.39
N GLU A 82 -8.23 3.31 -18.20
CA GLU A 82 -6.81 3.03 -18.42
C GLU A 82 -6.25 2.03 -17.40
N VAL A 83 -6.72 2.09 -16.12
CA VAL A 83 -6.28 1.16 -15.08
C VAL A 83 -6.65 -0.27 -15.47
N THR A 84 -7.88 -0.51 -15.92
CA THR A 84 -8.30 -1.82 -16.45
C THR A 84 -7.44 -2.28 -17.62
N ARG A 85 -7.15 -1.38 -18.59
CA ARG A 85 -6.27 -1.71 -19.72
C ARG A 85 -4.89 -2.11 -19.26
N VAL A 86 -4.29 -1.33 -18.36
CA VAL A 86 -2.95 -1.60 -17.83
C VAL A 86 -2.89 -2.96 -17.13
N GLU A 87 -3.87 -3.27 -16.31
CA GLU A 87 -3.90 -4.55 -15.58
C GLU A 87 -4.06 -5.75 -16.53
N ILE A 88 -5.02 -5.69 -17.45
CA ILE A 88 -5.30 -6.80 -18.38
C ILE A 88 -4.14 -7.00 -19.37
N ASP A 89 -3.60 -5.91 -19.93
CA ASP A 89 -2.53 -5.97 -20.94
C ASP A 89 -1.20 -6.44 -20.34
N SER A 90 -0.97 -6.21 -19.06
CA SER A 90 0.24 -6.64 -18.35
C SER A 90 0.20 -8.07 -17.85
N MET A 91 -0.94 -8.75 -17.92
CA MET A 91 -1.06 -10.14 -17.47
C MET A 91 -0.15 -11.08 -18.26
N ASN A 92 0.50 -12.00 -17.56
CA ASN A 92 1.21 -13.09 -18.20
C ASN A 92 0.23 -14.17 -18.66
N LYS A 93 0.00 -14.23 -19.97
CA LYS A 93 -0.97 -15.15 -20.59
C LYS A 93 -0.72 -16.63 -20.24
N SER A 94 0.53 -17.04 -20.18
CA SER A 94 0.89 -18.44 -19.83
C SER A 94 0.53 -18.77 -18.40
N THR A 95 0.73 -17.83 -17.49
CA THR A 95 0.35 -17.99 -16.08
C THR A 95 -1.17 -17.89 -15.91
N TYR A 96 -1.82 -16.94 -16.59
CA TYR A 96 -3.26 -16.82 -16.59
C TYR A 96 -3.95 -18.11 -17.07
N ASP A 97 -3.47 -18.75 -18.14
CA ASP A 97 -4.03 -20.00 -18.65
C ASP A 97 -3.96 -21.16 -17.64
N GLN A 98 -3.09 -21.09 -16.64
CA GLN A 98 -3.02 -22.05 -15.55
C GLN A 98 -4.10 -21.83 -14.50
N PHE A 99 -4.45 -20.57 -14.22
CA PHE A 99 -5.37 -20.22 -13.14
C PHE A 99 -6.79 -19.83 -13.60
N LYS A 100 -7.01 -19.48 -14.86
CA LYS A 100 -8.28 -18.92 -15.34
C LYS A 100 -9.54 -19.75 -15.03
N ASN A 101 -9.39 -21.08 -14.90
CA ASN A 101 -10.49 -21.99 -14.56
C ASN A 101 -10.60 -22.31 -13.06
N TYR A 102 -9.68 -21.79 -12.24
CA TYR A 102 -9.79 -21.93 -10.78
C TYR A 102 -10.93 -21.02 -10.31
N THR A 103 -11.76 -21.55 -9.43
CA THR A 103 -12.72 -20.74 -8.68
C THR A 103 -11.95 -19.86 -7.67
N ILE A 104 -12.59 -18.78 -7.25
CA ILE A 104 -12.00 -17.88 -6.22
C ILE A 104 -11.71 -18.67 -4.94
N ALA A 105 -12.57 -19.63 -4.58
CA ALA A 105 -12.29 -20.54 -3.46
C ALA A 105 -11.02 -21.37 -3.67
N GLU A 106 -10.81 -21.94 -4.87
CA GLU A 106 -9.62 -22.73 -5.19
C GLU A 106 -8.36 -21.88 -5.20
N VAL A 107 -8.42 -20.62 -5.68
CA VAL A 107 -7.30 -19.65 -5.58
C VAL A 107 -6.96 -19.38 -4.11
N ARG A 108 -7.98 -19.13 -3.25
CA ARG A 108 -7.78 -18.97 -1.81
C ARG A 108 -7.09 -20.18 -1.20
N GLU A 109 -7.60 -21.40 -1.43
CA GLU A 109 -7.00 -22.63 -0.89
C GLU A 109 -5.55 -22.82 -1.36
N TRP A 110 -5.26 -22.50 -2.64
CA TRP A 110 -3.91 -22.55 -3.17
C TRP A 110 -2.97 -21.54 -2.48
N ILE A 111 -3.42 -20.30 -2.23
CA ILE A 111 -2.64 -19.30 -1.48
C ILE A 111 -2.36 -19.80 -0.05
N MET A 112 -3.36 -20.42 0.59
CA MET A 112 -3.26 -20.90 1.99
C MET A 112 -2.47 -22.21 2.11
N ASP A 113 -2.23 -22.97 1.04
CA ASP A 113 -1.45 -24.20 1.11
C ASP A 113 -0.01 -23.89 1.57
N HIS A 114 0.44 -24.57 2.64
CA HIS A 114 1.80 -24.42 3.19
C HIS A 114 2.92 -24.72 2.18
N LYS A 115 2.62 -25.43 1.09
CA LYS A 115 3.56 -25.73 0.00
C LYS A 115 3.71 -24.59 -0.99
N THR A 116 2.76 -23.68 -1.06
CA THR A 116 2.84 -22.52 -1.94
C THR A 116 3.87 -21.56 -1.39
N THR A 117 4.95 -21.36 -2.14
CA THR A 117 6.10 -20.54 -1.73
C THR A 117 5.94 -19.07 -2.13
N THR A 118 6.78 -18.20 -1.57
CA THR A 118 6.92 -16.80 -2.00
C THR A 118 7.10 -16.66 -3.51
N ASN A 119 7.95 -17.52 -4.12
CA ASN A 119 8.20 -17.49 -5.57
C ASN A 119 6.98 -17.93 -6.38
N ASP A 120 6.21 -18.90 -5.88
CA ASP A 120 4.96 -19.33 -6.54
C ASP A 120 3.93 -18.21 -6.52
N LEU A 121 3.75 -17.54 -5.38
CA LEU A 121 2.86 -16.38 -5.24
C LEU A 121 3.28 -15.25 -6.18
N TYR A 122 4.56 -14.91 -6.22
CA TYR A 122 5.07 -13.86 -7.11
C TYR A 122 4.83 -14.17 -8.58
N ARG A 123 5.03 -15.41 -9.02
CA ARG A 123 4.73 -15.82 -10.42
C ARG A 123 3.24 -15.78 -10.69
N ALA A 124 2.43 -16.29 -9.78
CA ALA A 124 0.97 -16.33 -9.92
C ALA A 124 0.35 -14.93 -9.93
N SER A 125 0.96 -13.94 -9.26
CA SER A 125 0.44 -12.57 -9.22
C SER A 125 0.24 -11.97 -10.63
N TYR A 126 1.04 -12.35 -11.59
CA TYR A 126 0.91 -11.92 -12.99
C TYR A 126 -0.25 -12.60 -13.76
N ALA A 127 -0.97 -13.53 -13.12
CA ALA A 127 -2.19 -14.14 -13.68
C ALA A 127 -3.47 -13.39 -13.26
N TRP A 128 -3.38 -12.47 -12.32
CA TRP A 128 -4.53 -11.85 -11.66
C TRP A 128 -4.56 -10.35 -11.85
N ILE A 129 -5.77 -9.81 -12.07
CA ILE A 129 -6.09 -8.39 -11.95
C ILE A 129 -6.48 -8.08 -10.50
N GLY A 130 -6.56 -6.80 -10.14
CA GLY A 130 -6.91 -6.35 -8.79
C GLY A 130 -8.21 -6.94 -8.28
N GLU A 131 -9.26 -6.96 -9.12
CA GLU A 131 -10.56 -7.55 -8.78
C GLU A 131 -10.49 -9.03 -8.40
N THR A 132 -9.60 -9.79 -9.02
CA THR A 132 -9.39 -11.22 -8.66
C THR A 132 -8.84 -11.33 -7.24
N VAL A 133 -7.85 -10.49 -6.90
CA VAL A 133 -7.24 -10.51 -5.57
C VAL A 133 -8.20 -9.97 -4.52
N ALA A 134 -8.98 -8.92 -4.83
CA ALA A 134 -10.09 -8.45 -3.99
C ALA A 134 -11.12 -9.55 -3.72
N ALA A 135 -11.52 -10.29 -4.75
CA ALA A 135 -12.45 -11.41 -4.62
C ALA A 135 -11.96 -12.47 -3.62
N VAL A 136 -10.67 -12.81 -3.70
CA VAL A 136 -10.03 -13.74 -2.74
C VAL A 136 -10.05 -13.15 -1.33
N ALA A 137 -9.63 -11.91 -1.15
CA ALA A 137 -9.57 -11.26 0.16
C ALA A 137 -10.96 -11.17 0.83
N LYS A 138 -12.03 -10.92 0.04
CA LYS A 138 -13.41 -10.86 0.54
C LYS A 138 -13.91 -12.18 1.16
N ILE A 139 -13.43 -13.32 0.70
CA ILE A 139 -13.78 -14.64 1.27
C ILE A 139 -12.79 -15.13 2.34
N CYS A 140 -11.73 -14.36 2.62
CA CYS A 140 -10.74 -14.65 3.66
C CYS A 140 -11.20 -14.17 5.05
N SER A 141 -10.86 -14.96 6.09
CA SER A 141 -10.88 -14.49 7.48
C SER A 141 -9.69 -13.56 7.75
N ALA A 142 -9.68 -12.85 8.87
CA ALA A 142 -8.51 -12.05 9.28
C ALA A 142 -7.23 -12.91 9.41
N SER A 143 -7.36 -14.12 9.94
CA SER A 143 -6.22 -15.06 10.05
C SER A 143 -5.70 -15.50 8.68
N ASP A 144 -6.59 -15.68 7.69
CA ASP A 144 -6.18 -16.01 6.32
C ASP A 144 -5.41 -14.84 5.67
N LEU A 145 -5.90 -13.61 5.86
CA LEU A 145 -5.24 -12.40 5.34
C LEU A 145 -3.82 -12.29 5.92
N ILE A 146 -3.67 -12.44 7.24
CA ILE A 146 -2.37 -12.41 7.91
C ILE A 146 -1.47 -13.53 7.39
N TYR A 147 -1.96 -14.77 7.34
CA TYR A 147 -1.15 -15.92 6.92
C TYR A 147 -0.72 -15.82 5.46
N GLY A 148 -1.65 -15.48 4.56
CA GLY A 148 -1.35 -15.33 3.13
C GLY A 148 -0.31 -14.22 2.88
N ALA A 149 -0.49 -13.05 3.48
CA ALA A 149 0.43 -11.93 3.35
C ALA A 149 1.82 -12.24 3.93
N SER A 150 1.89 -12.95 5.07
CA SER A 150 3.16 -13.29 5.74
C SER A 150 4.10 -14.13 4.89
N LYS A 151 3.56 -14.85 3.89
CA LYS A 151 4.35 -15.66 2.94
C LYS A 151 5.02 -14.83 1.86
N CYS A 152 4.61 -13.58 1.66
CA CYS A 152 5.09 -12.73 0.58
C CYS A 152 6.29 -11.88 1.04
N CYS A 153 7.35 -11.89 0.22
CA CYS A 153 8.53 -11.07 0.42
C CYS A 153 8.94 -10.44 -0.92
N ARG A 154 9.11 -9.12 -0.95
CA ARG A 154 9.50 -8.37 -2.15
C ARG A 154 10.57 -7.34 -1.80
N PRO A 155 11.87 -7.73 -1.81
CA PRO A 155 12.95 -6.77 -1.65
C PRO A 155 13.01 -5.78 -2.82
N THR A 156 13.25 -4.52 -2.52
CA THR A 156 13.48 -3.44 -3.49
C THR A 156 14.69 -2.61 -3.11
N ARG A 157 15.25 -1.89 -4.08
CA ARG A 157 16.44 -1.06 -3.89
C ARG A 157 16.34 0.28 -4.60
N CYS A 158 16.57 1.34 -3.82
CA CYS A 158 16.82 2.69 -4.31
C CYS A 158 18.28 3.08 -4.02
N GLU A 159 18.58 3.87 -2.98
CA GLU A 159 19.95 4.03 -2.45
C GLU A 159 20.32 2.82 -1.58
N THR A 160 19.43 2.39 -0.71
CA THR A 160 19.56 1.19 0.14
C THR A 160 18.51 0.13 -0.21
N GLN A 161 18.64 -1.04 0.38
CA GLN A 161 17.72 -2.15 0.15
C GLN A 161 16.77 -2.33 1.33
N ILE A 162 15.46 -2.46 1.04
CA ILE A 162 14.42 -2.74 2.02
C ILE A 162 13.69 -4.04 1.72
N GLY A 163 12.82 -4.47 2.65
CA GLY A 163 11.92 -5.62 2.45
C GLY A 163 12.62 -6.98 2.44
N LEU A 164 13.83 -7.07 2.97
CA LEU A 164 14.52 -8.34 3.16
C LEU A 164 13.86 -9.17 4.26
N PRO A 165 13.95 -10.51 4.19
CA PRO A 165 13.47 -11.35 5.29
C PRO A 165 14.10 -10.95 6.63
N GLY A 166 13.29 -10.83 7.67
CA GLY A 166 13.74 -10.44 9.02
C GLY A 166 13.99 -8.95 9.20
N THR A 167 13.56 -8.10 8.25
CA THR A 167 13.65 -6.64 8.39
C THR A 167 12.26 -5.99 8.52
N LEU A 168 12.22 -4.87 9.21
CA LEU A 168 11.08 -3.95 9.30
C LEU A 168 11.63 -2.53 9.26
N SER A 169 11.26 -1.78 8.23
CA SER A 169 11.73 -0.41 8.00
C SER A 169 10.69 0.62 8.42
N PHE A 170 11.14 1.87 8.60
CA PHE A 170 10.26 2.99 8.95
C PHE A 170 10.61 4.24 8.12
N ARG A 171 9.58 4.92 7.63
CA ARG A 171 9.70 6.26 7.06
C ARG A 171 9.77 7.27 8.18
N ALA A 172 10.74 8.17 8.17
CA ALA A 172 10.72 9.35 9.01
C ALA A 172 9.91 10.44 8.30
N GLN A 173 8.68 10.67 8.78
CA GLN A 173 7.78 11.70 8.29
C GLN A 173 7.71 12.84 9.30
N CYS A 174 8.62 13.79 9.15
CA CYS A 174 8.78 14.93 10.06
C CYS A 174 8.30 16.21 9.37
N ASN A 175 6.99 16.28 9.11
CA ASN A 175 6.39 17.41 8.41
C ASN A 175 6.45 18.69 9.24
N SER A 176 6.57 19.84 8.56
CA SER A 176 6.49 21.17 9.16
C SER A 176 5.31 21.95 8.58
N SER A 177 4.50 22.58 9.42
CA SER A 177 3.37 23.38 8.98
C SER A 177 3.77 24.68 8.24
N THR A 178 5.07 24.97 8.16
CA THR A 178 5.65 26.16 7.50
C THR A 178 6.71 25.82 6.47
N ASP A 179 6.90 24.53 6.16
CA ASP A 179 7.98 24.04 5.28
C ASP A 179 9.38 24.53 5.66
N ASP A 180 9.59 24.77 6.97
CA ASP A 180 10.87 25.21 7.48
C ASP A 180 11.89 24.06 7.51
N PRO A 181 12.98 24.11 6.72
CA PRO A 181 13.94 23.02 6.64
C PRO A 181 14.65 22.72 7.97
N GLU A 182 14.87 23.71 8.82
CA GLU A 182 15.52 23.51 10.12
C GLU A 182 14.63 22.69 11.04
N THR A 183 13.34 23.04 11.11
CA THR A 183 12.34 22.26 11.89
C THR A 183 12.20 20.84 11.36
N ILE A 184 12.17 20.66 10.03
CA ILE A 184 12.11 19.32 9.41
C ILE A 184 13.33 18.48 9.78
N VAL A 185 14.54 19.04 9.68
CA VAL A 185 15.79 18.35 10.02
C VAL A 185 15.83 18.00 11.51
N LEU A 186 15.36 18.86 12.41
CA LEU A 186 15.26 18.55 13.85
C LEU A 186 14.37 17.35 14.11
N GLY A 187 13.20 17.27 13.46
CA GLY A 187 12.32 16.11 13.56
C GLY A 187 12.97 14.84 13.01
N VAL A 188 13.70 14.94 11.89
CA VAL A 188 14.44 13.80 11.33
C VAL A 188 15.58 13.36 12.25
N GLN A 189 16.27 14.27 12.92
CA GLN A 189 17.28 13.95 13.94
C GLN A 189 16.67 13.17 15.11
N GLU A 190 15.49 13.57 15.56
CA GLU A 190 14.74 12.82 16.56
C GLU A 190 14.41 11.40 16.06
N ALA A 191 13.79 11.28 14.87
CA ALA A 191 13.45 9.99 14.28
C ALA A 191 14.66 9.05 14.20
N VAL A 192 15.77 9.55 13.66
CA VAL A 192 17.00 8.79 13.48
C VAL A 192 17.62 8.40 14.83
N SER A 193 17.51 9.26 15.85
CA SER A 193 17.98 8.95 17.21
C SER A 193 17.24 7.78 17.86
N PHE A 194 16.01 7.50 17.41
CA PHE A 194 15.23 6.32 17.78
C PHE A 194 15.41 5.14 16.81
N GLY A 195 16.28 5.26 15.80
CA GLY A 195 16.53 4.20 14.82
C GLY A 195 15.46 4.09 13.72
N SER A 196 14.65 5.14 13.53
CA SER A 196 13.67 5.25 12.43
C SER A 196 14.26 6.04 11.25
N GLY A 197 13.71 5.85 10.04
CA GLY A 197 14.17 6.53 8.83
C GLY A 197 14.97 5.66 7.86
N ASP A 198 15.10 4.38 8.13
CA ASP A 198 15.80 3.42 7.25
C ASP A 198 15.03 3.14 5.94
N LEU A 199 13.70 3.38 5.92
CA LEU A 199 12.96 3.41 4.65
C LEU A 199 13.33 4.64 3.84
N CYS A 200 13.04 5.81 4.37
CA CYS A 200 13.36 7.11 3.77
C CYS A 200 13.11 8.26 4.76
N PHE A 201 13.70 9.42 4.47
CA PHE A 201 13.22 10.71 4.95
C PHE A 201 12.16 11.17 3.95
N GLY A 202 10.90 11.07 4.33
CA GLY A 202 9.77 11.30 3.44
C GLY A 202 8.88 12.43 3.96
N ILE A 203 8.97 13.61 3.36
CA ILE A 203 8.35 14.84 3.85
C ILE A 203 7.23 15.29 2.91
N ASN A 204 6.06 15.54 3.46
CA ASN A 204 4.97 16.20 2.76
C ASN A 204 5.12 17.72 2.90
N PRO A 205 5.33 18.48 1.81
CA PRO A 205 5.38 19.92 1.89
C PRO A 205 3.97 20.51 1.99
N VAL A 206 3.82 21.67 2.64
CA VAL A 206 2.59 22.47 2.63
C VAL A 206 2.40 23.10 1.26
N GLU A 207 3.49 23.65 0.70
CA GLU A 207 3.48 24.28 -0.61
C GLU A 207 4.08 23.35 -1.67
N ASP A 208 3.26 22.90 -2.62
CA ASP A 208 3.70 22.08 -3.75
C ASP A 208 4.36 22.97 -4.82
N THR A 209 5.60 23.38 -4.56
CA THR A 209 6.40 24.19 -5.46
C THR A 209 7.80 23.62 -5.67
N VAL A 210 8.42 23.92 -6.81
CA VAL A 210 9.80 23.53 -7.12
C VAL A 210 10.77 24.08 -6.06
N GLU A 211 10.60 25.35 -5.66
CA GLU A 211 11.44 26.01 -4.66
C GLU A 211 11.38 25.27 -3.32
N THR A 212 10.18 24.97 -2.81
CA THR A 212 10.00 24.26 -1.55
C THR A 212 10.59 22.86 -1.62
N THR A 213 10.33 22.12 -2.72
CA THR A 213 10.89 20.78 -2.95
C THR A 213 12.42 20.79 -2.95
N GLN A 214 13.05 21.78 -3.61
CA GLN A 214 14.50 21.95 -3.60
C GLN A 214 15.02 22.26 -2.20
N ARG A 215 14.45 23.24 -1.53
CA ARG A 215 14.90 23.69 -0.20
C ARG A 215 14.86 22.55 0.83
N ILE A 216 13.78 21.78 0.87
CA ILE A 216 13.63 20.63 1.78
C ILE A 216 14.61 19.51 1.38
N SER A 217 14.67 19.15 0.10
CA SER A 217 15.54 18.05 -0.34
C SER A 217 17.01 18.32 -0.14
N HIS A 218 17.49 19.57 -0.34
CA HIS A 218 18.86 19.94 -0.04
C HIS A 218 19.18 19.84 1.46
N ALA A 219 18.30 20.36 2.34
CA ALA A 219 18.52 20.27 3.78
C ALA A 219 18.59 18.82 4.28
N LEU A 220 17.71 17.96 3.77
CA LEU A 220 17.74 16.53 4.08
C LEU A 220 18.99 15.83 3.54
N ARG A 221 19.45 16.21 2.32
CA ARG A 221 20.66 15.66 1.70
C ARG A 221 21.89 16.07 2.49
N ASP A 222 22.01 17.33 2.85
CA ASP A 222 23.13 17.85 3.64
C ASP A 222 23.23 17.15 4.99
N PHE A 223 22.10 16.96 5.68
CA PHE A 223 22.05 16.22 6.94
C PHE A 223 22.45 14.74 6.75
N LYS A 224 21.85 14.07 5.77
CA LYS A 224 22.15 12.68 5.46
C LYS A 224 23.62 12.46 5.16
N ASP A 225 24.21 13.31 4.30
CA ASP A 225 25.60 13.18 3.83
C ASP A 225 26.59 13.57 4.94
N GLN A 226 26.26 14.57 5.78
CA GLN A 226 27.06 14.94 6.94
C GLN A 226 27.29 13.79 7.92
N TRP A 227 26.31 12.91 8.06
CA TRP A 227 26.33 11.80 9.03
C TRP A 227 26.45 10.44 8.38
N ASP A 228 26.65 10.35 7.07
CA ASP A 228 26.71 9.11 6.29
C ASP A 228 25.49 8.18 6.54
N ILE A 229 24.29 8.73 6.64
CA ILE A 229 23.07 7.96 6.96
C ILE A 229 22.60 7.18 5.72
N PRO A 230 22.55 5.84 5.77
CA PRO A 230 22.15 5.04 4.63
C PRO A 230 20.61 4.96 4.52
N THR A 231 20.02 5.91 3.80
CA THR A 231 18.59 6.05 3.58
C THR A 231 18.30 6.73 2.24
N GLN A 232 17.04 6.89 1.89
CA GLN A 232 16.55 7.62 0.73
C GLN A 232 15.93 8.96 1.14
N ILE A 233 15.86 9.91 0.19
CA ILE A 233 15.18 11.20 0.35
C ILE A 233 14.02 11.27 -0.63
N SER A 234 12.83 11.58 -0.12
CA SER A 234 11.62 11.83 -0.89
C SER A 234 10.89 13.05 -0.34
N VAL A 235 10.56 13.99 -1.21
CA VAL A 235 9.66 15.11 -0.89
C VAL A 235 8.36 14.86 -1.66
N LEU A 236 7.24 14.79 -0.95
CA LEU A 236 5.99 14.28 -1.46
C LEU A 236 5.14 15.39 -2.12
N SER A 237 5.78 16.19 -2.95
CA SER A 237 5.13 17.10 -3.89
C SER A 237 4.51 16.30 -5.04
N HIS A 238 3.67 16.92 -5.87
CA HIS A 238 3.18 16.29 -7.10
C HIS A 238 4.35 15.85 -8.00
N VAL A 239 4.19 14.74 -8.71
CA VAL A 239 5.30 14.17 -9.51
C VAL A 239 5.89 15.13 -10.52
N THR A 240 5.07 15.99 -11.14
CA THR A 240 5.55 17.01 -12.10
C THR A 240 6.41 18.09 -11.44
N THR A 241 6.08 18.48 -10.22
CA THR A 241 6.89 19.39 -9.40
C THR A 241 8.23 18.77 -9.07
N GLN A 242 8.24 17.51 -8.64
CA GLN A 242 9.47 16.76 -8.35
C GLN A 242 10.35 16.60 -9.60
N MET A 243 9.75 16.25 -10.75
CA MET A 243 10.48 16.13 -12.02
C MET A 243 11.16 17.44 -12.40
N GLN A 244 10.47 18.57 -12.24
CA GLN A 244 11.05 19.89 -12.51
C GLN A 244 12.14 20.23 -11.49
N ALA A 245 11.91 19.98 -10.21
CA ALA A 245 12.89 20.22 -9.16
C ALA A 245 14.20 19.44 -9.40
N VAL A 246 14.11 18.17 -9.80
CA VAL A 246 15.30 17.35 -10.12
C VAL A 246 16.04 17.88 -11.35
N ARG A 247 15.33 18.28 -12.42
CA ARG A 247 15.95 18.93 -13.59
C ARG A 247 16.69 20.23 -13.22
N GLU A 248 16.27 20.88 -12.14
CA GLU A 248 16.91 22.08 -11.57
C GLU A 248 17.91 21.78 -10.44
N GLY A 249 18.18 20.51 -10.15
CA GLY A 249 19.24 20.06 -9.25
C GLY A 249 18.81 19.61 -7.86
N ALA A 250 17.51 19.41 -7.60
CA ALA A 250 17.04 18.85 -6.34
C ALA A 250 17.59 17.42 -6.12
N PRO A 251 18.22 17.11 -4.97
CA PRO A 251 18.89 15.85 -4.73
C PRO A 251 17.93 14.75 -4.22
N LEU A 252 16.82 14.53 -4.93
CA LEU A 252 15.87 13.47 -4.61
C LEU A 252 16.43 12.08 -4.93
N SER A 253 16.03 11.07 -4.16
CA SER A 253 16.38 9.67 -4.40
C SER A 253 15.36 8.97 -5.27
N MET A 254 14.11 9.37 -5.17
CA MET A 254 12.96 8.77 -5.87
C MET A 254 11.85 9.79 -6.00
N PHE A 255 10.90 9.53 -6.89
CA PHE A 255 9.68 10.32 -7.02
C PHE A 255 8.51 9.68 -6.30
N PHE A 256 7.72 10.51 -5.68
CA PHE A 256 6.45 10.16 -5.03
C PHE A 256 5.27 10.49 -5.94
N GLN A 257 4.18 9.72 -5.84
CA GLN A 257 2.88 10.10 -6.35
C GLN A 257 1.74 9.31 -5.69
N SER A 258 0.63 9.97 -5.38
CA SER A 258 -0.63 9.31 -5.06
C SER A 258 -1.29 8.79 -6.35
N ILE A 259 -1.80 7.57 -6.29
CA ILE A 259 -2.45 6.88 -7.40
C ILE A 259 -3.78 6.26 -6.94
N ALA A 260 -4.62 5.90 -7.89
CA ALA A 260 -5.94 5.36 -7.61
C ALA A 260 -6.35 4.22 -8.57
N GLY A 261 -7.44 3.51 -8.26
CA GLY A 261 -7.91 2.34 -8.97
C GLY A 261 -8.83 2.62 -10.15
N THR A 262 -9.04 3.89 -10.53
CA THR A 262 -9.78 4.28 -11.73
C THR A 262 -9.01 5.34 -12.51
N GLN A 263 -9.22 5.38 -13.84
CA GLN A 263 -8.64 6.42 -14.68
C GLN A 263 -9.12 7.81 -14.25
N SER A 264 -10.41 7.96 -13.95
CA SER A 264 -10.99 9.24 -13.53
C SER A 264 -10.36 9.78 -12.25
N ALA A 265 -10.06 8.90 -11.29
CA ALA A 265 -9.39 9.31 -10.04
C ALA A 265 -7.90 9.63 -10.28
N CYS A 266 -7.18 8.85 -11.09
CA CYS A 266 -5.80 9.18 -11.49
C CYS A 266 -5.74 10.54 -12.19
N GLU A 267 -6.66 10.82 -13.12
CA GLU A 267 -6.76 12.11 -13.80
C GLU A 267 -7.07 13.28 -12.83
N ALA A 268 -7.92 13.03 -11.82
CA ALA A 268 -8.19 14.01 -10.76
C ALA A 268 -6.94 14.29 -9.89
N PHE A 269 -6.07 13.30 -9.71
CA PHE A 269 -4.75 13.47 -9.09
C PHE A 269 -3.70 14.06 -10.05
N GLY A 270 -4.06 14.37 -11.28
CA GLY A 270 -3.18 14.95 -12.28
C GLY A 270 -2.19 13.97 -12.92
N VAL A 271 -2.47 12.67 -12.88
CA VAL A 271 -1.57 11.64 -13.40
C VAL A 271 -2.28 10.66 -14.34
N ASP A 272 -1.49 10.10 -15.25
CA ASP A 272 -1.84 8.97 -16.11
C ASP A 272 -0.63 8.03 -16.23
N LYS A 273 -0.81 6.92 -16.92
CA LYS A 273 0.26 5.96 -17.18
C LYS A 273 1.46 6.59 -17.90
N ALA A 274 1.21 7.47 -18.87
CA ALA A 274 2.27 8.06 -19.69
C ALA A 274 3.19 8.96 -18.85
N LEU A 275 2.60 9.81 -18.01
CA LEU A 275 3.34 10.67 -17.08
C LEU A 275 4.13 9.84 -16.07
N LEU A 276 3.54 8.79 -15.50
CA LEU A 276 4.24 7.92 -14.54
C LEU A 276 5.41 7.18 -15.18
N LEU A 277 5.31 6.78 -16.46
CA LEU A 277 6.44 6.20 -17.20
C LEU A 277 7.53 7.23 -17.49
N GLU A 278 7.17 8.47 -17.85
CA GLU A 278 8.14 9.56 -18.01
C GLU A 278 8.87 9.83 -16.68
N ALA A 279 8.12 9.90 -15.59
CA ALA A 279 8.69 10.07 -14.25
C ALA A 279 9.64 8.92 -13.87
N TYR A 280 9.24 7.67 -14.15
CA TYR A 280 10.08 6.50 -13.89
C TYR A 280 11.39 6.55 -14.66
N ASP A 281 11.34 6.90 -15.94
CA ASP A 281 12.53 7.00 -16.78
C ASP A 281 13.45 8.16 -16.37
N LEU A 282 12.88 9.30 -16.00
CA LEU A 282 13.63 10.44 -15.47
C LEU A 282 14.28 10.09 -14.12
N ALA A 283 13.53 9.45 -13.22
CA ALA A 283 14.05 9.05 -11.91
C ALA A 283 15.24 8.09 -12.01
N LYS A 284 15.21 7.16 -12.98
CA LYS A 284 16.35 6.26 -13.23
C LYS A 284 17.60 7.00 -13.69
N GLN A 285 17.45 8.09 -14.41
CA GLN A 285 18.55 8.86 -15.00
C GLN A 285 19.12 9.91 -14.04
N GLU A 286 18.27 10.62 -13.32
CA GLU A 286 18.62 11.85 -12.62
C GLU A 286 18.56 11.71 -11.08
N CYS A 287 17.71 10.81 -10.52
CA CYS A 287 17.63 10.64 -9.08
C CYS A 287 18.80 9.83 -8.50
N TYR A 288 19.16 10.12 -7.24
CA TYR A 288 20.24 9.47 -6.52
C TYR A 288 20.02 7.96 -6.34
N GLY A 289 21.15 7.28 -6.07
CA GLY A 289 21.16 5.82 -5.87
C GLY A 289 21.29 5.00 -7.14
N THR A 290 21.79 3.78 -6.98
CA THR A 290 22.09 2.83 -8.06
C THR A 290 20.99 1.80 -8.28
N GLY A 291 19.99 1.77 -7.40
CA GLY A 291 18.85 0.85 -7.51
C GLY A 291 17.89 1.24 -8.62
N MET A 292 17.09 0.27 -9.03
CA MET A 292 16.13 0.46 -10.14
C MET A 292 14.75 0.90 -9.66
N ASN A 293 14.44 0.71 -8.37
CA ASN A 293 13.14 1.05 -7.82
C ASN A 293 13.16 2.50 -7.33
N LYS A 294 12.61 3.42 -8.11
CA LYS A 294 12.71 4.87 -7.85
C LYS A 294 11.37 5.59 -7.91
N LEU A 295 10.27 4.84 -7.76
CA LEU A 295 8.95 5.41 -7.53
C LEU A 295 8.43 4.95 -6.17
N TYR A 296 7.78 5.86 -5.48
CA TYR A 296 7.10 5.64 -4.21
C TYR A 296 5.65 6.07 -4.36
N PHE A 297 4.73 5.13 -4.16
CA PHE A 297 3.30 5.40 -4.32
C PHE A 297 2.59 5.42 -2.97
N GLU A 298 1.56 6.25 -2.89
CA GLU A 298 0.59 6.24 -1.80
C GLU A 298 -0.83 6.07 -2.33
N THR A 299 -1.67 5.40 -1.54
CA THR A 299 -3.07 5.15 -1.80
C THR A 299 -3.80 4.81 -0.49
N GLY A 300 -5.12 4.66 -0.52
CA GLY A 300 -5.91 4.26 0.64
C GLY A 300 -7.38 4.05 0.26
N GLN A 301 -8.03 3.09 0.92
CA GLN A 301 -9.45 2.83 0.69
C GLN A 301 -10.28 4.12 0.85
N GLY A 302 -11.18 4.36 -0.12
CA GLY A 302 -12.05 5.53 -0.14
C GLY A 302 -11.52 6.71 -0.96
N SER A 303 -10.29 6.65 -1.49
CA SER A 303 -9.72 7.74 -2.29
C SER A 303 -10.62 8.13 -3.46
N GLU A 304 -11.11 7.15 -4.22
CA GLU A 304 -12.00 7.37 -5.37
C GLU A 304 -13.35 7.93 -4.94
N MET A 305 -13.88 7.46 -3.80
CA MET A 305 -15.18 7.90 -3.27
C MET A 305 -15.14 9.37 -2.82
N SER A 306 -14.01 9.82 -2.27
CA SER A 306 -13.85 11.19 -1.78
C SER A 306 -13.90 12.25 -2.88
N ILE A 307 -13.74 11.84 -4.14
CA ILE A 307 -13.69 12.70 -5.32
C ILE A 307 -14.72 12.31 -6.39
N ASP A 308 -15.73 11.52 -6.02
CA ASP A 308 -16.81 11.05 -6.92
C ASP A 308 -16.30 10.30 -8.18
N CYS A 309 -15.22 9.54 -8.05
CA CYS A 309 -14.57 8.76 -9.13
C CYS A 309 -14.60 7.25 -8.90
N ASP A 310 -15.55 6.74 -8.10
CA ASP A 310 -15.65 5.34 -7.67
C ASP A 310 -16.27 4.41 -8.74
N GLU A 311 -16.86 4.93 -9.81
CA GLU A 311 -17.48 4.17 -10.88
C GLU A 311 -18.56 3.15 -10.36
N GLY A 312 -19.09 3.35 -9.16
CA GLY A 312 -20.04 2.47 -8.49
C GLY A 312 -19.44 1.14 -8.02
N ALA A 313 -18.14 1.07 -7.82
CA ALA A 313 -17.44 -0.07 -7.24
C ALA A 313 -17.16 0.16 -5.74
N ASP A 314 -16.99 -0.92 -4.98
CA ASP A 314 -16.65 -0.85 -3.57
C ASP A 314 -15.20 -0.44 -3.33
N GLU A 315 -14.95 0.26 -2.21
CA GLU A 315 -13.65 0.85 -1.88
C GLU A 315 -12.50 -0.16 -1.83
N MET A 316 -12.75 -1.39 -1.35
CA MET A 316 -11.73 -2.44 -1.28
C MET A 316 -11.36 -2.96 -2.68
N THR A 317 -12.34 -3.10 -3.59
CA THR A 317 -12.05 -3.51 -4.98
C THR A 317 -11.28 -2.42 -5.72
N LEU A 318 -11.62 -1.15 -5.51
CA LEU A 318 -10.89 -0.01 -6.09
C LEU A 318 -9.44 0.02 -5.61
N GLU A 319 -9.22 -0.18 -4.32
CA GLU A 319 -7.88 -0.22 -3.75
C GLU A 319 -7.03 -1.38 -4.33
N ALA A 320 -7.62 -2.57 -4.52
CA ALA A 320 -6.94 -3.67 -5.18
C ALA A 320 -6.52 -3.36 -6.63
N ARG A 321 -7.33 -2.61 -7.36
CA ARG A 321 -7.04 -2.14 -8.72
C ARG A 321 -5.87 -1.14 -8.72
N THR A 322 -5.81 -0.27 -7.71
CA THR A 322 -4.67 0.63 -7.50
C THR A 322 -3.36 -0.15 -7.39
N TYR A 323 -3.37 -1.26 -6.65
CA TYR A 323 -2.20 -2.14 -6.55
C TYR A 323 -1.85 -2.83 -7.87
N GLY A 324 -2.86 -3.29 -8.62
CA GLY A 324 -2.66 -3.86 -9.94
C GLY A 324 -2.04 -2.86 -10.92
N PHE A 325 -2.46 -1.59 -10.86
CA PHE A 325 -1.87 -0.51 -11.61
C PHE A 325 -0.42 -0.20 -11.18
N ALA A 326 -0.18 -0.03 -9.87
CA ALA A 326 1.13 0.28 -9.29
C ALA A 326 2.22 -0.72 -9.67
N ARG A 327 1.90 -2.02 -9.74
CA ARG A 327 2.84 -3.10 -10.09
C ARG A 327 3.58 -2.86 -11.38
N ASN A 328 2.98 -2.15 -12.34
CA ASN A 328 3.55 -1.94 -13.67
C ASN A 328 4.72 -0.95 -13.70
N PHE A 329 4.98 -0.27 -12.59
CA PHE A 329 6.05 0.73 -12.46
C PHE A 329 7.20 0.28 -11.55
N GLU A 330 7.20 -0.96 -11.10
CA GLU A 330 8.24 -1.54 -10.23
C GLU A 330 8.65 -0.60 -9.06
N PRO A 331 7.71 -0.14 -8.22
CA PRO A 331 7.98 0.87 -7.21
C PRO A 331 8.99 0.40 -6.16
N PHE A 332 9.65 1.36 -5.50
CA PHE A 332 10.45 1.13 -4.30
C PHE A 332 9.57 0.70 -3.11
N GLY A 333 8.45 1.37 -2.94
CA GLY A 333 7.43 1.08 -1.95
C GLY A 333 6.05 1.54 -2.43
N VAL A 334 5.03 0.87 -1.94
CA VAL A 334 3.64 1.35 -1.99
C VAL A 334 3.18 1.47 -0.55
N ASN A 335 2.65 2.60 -0.17
CA ASN A 335 2.13 2.87 1.16
C ASN A 335 0.61 3.00 1.11
N ASN A 336 -0.08 2.36 2.04
CA ASN A 336 -1.50 2.56 2.24
C ASN A 336 -1.73 3.42 3.48
N VAL A 337 -2.56 4.45 3.34
CA VAL A 337 -2.94 5.39 4.41
C VAL A 337 -4.38 5.15 4.85
N THR A 338 -4.66 3.94 5.32
CA THR A 338 -6.00 3.50 5.75
C THR A 338 -6.55 4.40 6.85
N GLY A 339 -7.68 5.06 6.61
CA GLY A 339 -8.33 5.97 7.54
C GLY A 339 -7.93 7.44 7.39
N PHE A 340 -6.98 7.76 6.52
CA PHE A 340 -6.59 9.16 6.24
C PHE A 340 -7.72 9.95 5.55
N ILE A 341 -8.52 9.30 4.70
CA ILE A 341 -9.63 9.97 3.98
C ILE A 341 -10.66 10.52 4.96
N GLY A 342 -10.96 9.78 6.03
CA GLY A 342 -11.81 10.26 7.11
C GLY A 342 -13.05 9.39 7.39
N PRO A 343 -13.97 9.91 8.22
CA PRO A 343 -15.10 9.13 8.73
C PRO A 343 -16.13 8.74 7.65
N GLU A 344 -16.16 9.40 6.52
CA GLU A 344 -17.07 9.09 5.41
C GLU A 344 -16.73 7.78 4.72
N THR A 345 -15.49 7.31 4.82
CA THR A 345 -15.03 6.04 4.20
C THR A 345 -14.74 4.97 5.24
N ILE A 346 -14.00 5.30 6.29
CA ILE A 346 -13.66 4.40 7.42
C ILE A 346 -13.91 5.14 8.72
N TYR A 347 -14.90 4.70 9.50
CA TYR A 347 -15.35 5.42 10.69
C TYR A 347 -14.84 4.84 12.01
N ASP A 348 -14.81 3.52 12.17
CA ASP A 348 -14.49 2.88 13.44
C ASP A 348 -13.25 1.97 13.37
N GLY A 349 -12.69 1.64 14.55
CA GLY A 349 -11.48 0.84 14.65
C GLY A 349 -11.61 -0.55 14.02
N LYS A 350 -12.79 -1.15 14.01
CA LYS A 350 -13.00 -2.45 13.39
C LYS A 350 -12.92 -2.37 11.87
N GLU A 351 -13.48 -1.32 11.27
CA GLU A 351 -13.35 -1.04 9.83
C GLU A 351 -11.89 -0.79 9.47
N MET A 352 -11.18 0.03 10.27
CA MET A 352 -9.78 0.37 10.04
C MET A 352 -8.87 -0.86 10.16
N ILE A 353 -8.99 -1.66 11.21
CA ILE A 353 -8.20 -2.89 11.40
C ILE A 353 -8.44 -3.86 10.23
N ARG A 354 -9.70 -4.03 9.84
CA ARG A 354 -10.05 -4.93 8.74
C ARG A 354 -9.53 -4.40 7.39
N GLY A 355 -9.69 -3.13 7.10
CA GLY A 355 -9.18 -2.46 5.90
C GLY A 355 -7.66 -2.61 5.77
N ASN A 356 -6.91 -2.32 6.83
CA ASN A 356 -5.46 -2.52 6.85
C ASN A 356 -5.04 -3.95 6.49
N LEU A 357 -5.71 -4.98 7.02
CA LEU A 357 -5.38 -6.36 6.72
C LEU A 357 -5.72 -6.75 5.28
N GLU A 358 -6.82 -6.24 4.75
CA GLU A 358 -7.25 -6.45 3.37
C GLU A 358 -6.28 -5.81 2.38
N ASP A 359 -5.94 -4.55 2.57
CA ASP A 359 -5.05 -3.77 1.72
C ASP A 359 -3.65 -4.36 1.72
N HIS A 360 -3.12 -4.67 2.89
CA HIS A 360 -1.82 -5.31 3.03
C HIS A 360 -1.79 -6.67 2.32
N PHE A 361 -2.81 -7.52 2.52
CA PHE A 361 -2.90 -8.81 1.83
C PHE A 361 -2.95 -8.65 0.32
N MET A 362 -3.84 -7.77 -0.18
CA MET A 362 -4.03 -7.59 -1.62
C MET A 362 -2.75 -7.11 -2.30
N ALA A 363 -2.10 -6.09 -1.76
CA ALA A 363 -0.84 -5.58 -2.30
C ALA A 363 0.29 -6.64 -2.28
N LYS A 364 0.42 -7.40 -1.18
CA LYS A 364 1.42 -8.46 -1.05
C LYS A 364 1.18 -9.59 -2.04
N ILE A 365 -0.08 -10.01 -2.26
CA ILE A 365 -0.45 -11.05 -3.24
C ILE A 365 -0.23 -10.57 -4.68
N ILE A 366 -0.45 -9.28 -4.96
CA ILE A 366 -0.13 -8.65 -6.26
C ILE A 366 1.39 -8.57 -6.47
N GLY A 367 2.20 -8.73 -5.43
CA GLY A 367 3.66 -8.78 -5.51
C GLY A 367 4.35 -7.44 -5.28
N LEU A 368 3.73 -6.51 -4.54
CA LEU A 368 4.27 -5.20 -4.22
C LEU A 368 5.11 -5.19 -2.93
N PRO A 369 6.10 -4.29 -2.83
CA PRO A 369 6.77 -3.93 -1.59
C PRO A 369 5.86 -3.04 -0.75
N MET A 370 5.05 -3.65 0.15
CA MET A 370 3.93 -2.98 0.81
C MET A 370 4.29 -2.47 2.20
N GLY A 371 4.03 -1.19 2.40
CA GLY A 371 4.02 -0.52 3.69
C GLY A 371 2.63 -0.06 4.09
N MET A 372 2.45 0.19 5.38
CA MET A 372 1.16 0.57 5.94
C MET A 372 1.31 1.78 6.86
N ALA A 373 0.30 2.62 6.82
CA ALA A 373 0.04 3.65 7.81
C ALA A 373 -1.35 3.40 8.39
N PRO A 374 -1.48 2.65 9.49
CA PRO A 374 -2.75 2.46 10.15
C PRO A 374 -3.13 3.75 10.88
N CYS A 375 -3.38 4.78 10.10
CA CYS A 375 -3.63 6.14 10.55
C CYS A 375 -5.12 6.44 10.64
N PHE A 376 -5.45 7.53 11.32
CA PHE A 376 -6.83 8.00 11.44
C PHE A 376 -6.89 9.51 11.70
N THR A 377 -7.99 10.14 11.28
CA THR A 377 -8.28 11.53 11.62
C THR A 377 -9.07 11.60 12.93
N ASN A 378 -8.93 12.69 13.67
CA ASN A 378 -9.63 12.91 14.96
C ASN A 378 -11.16 13.02 14.84
N HIS A 379 -11.71 13.00 13.63
CA HIS A 379 -13.16 13.05 13.37
C HIS A 379 -13.81 11.66 13.42
N THR A 380 -13.02 10.60 13.39
CA THR A 380 -13.49 9.20 13.41
C THR A 380 -13.76 8.71 14.83
N GLY A 381 -14.37 7.53 14.95
CA GLY A 381 -14.47 6.79 16.20
C GLY A 381 -13.28 5.87 16.49
N ILE A 382 -12.21 5.95 15.66
CA ILE A 382 -10.98 5.18 15.80
C ILE A 382 -10.17 5.71 16.98
N THR A 383 -9.52 4.83 17.73
CA THR A 383 -8.67 5.16 18.87
C THR A 383 -7.23 4.72 18.63
N GLN A 384 -6.32 5.22 19.46
CA GLN A 384 -4.93 4.75 19.45
C GLN A 384 -4.82 3.25 19.74
N ASP A 385 -5.65 2.71 20.63
CA ASP A 385 -5.69 1.26 20.91
C ASP A 385 -6.01 0.45 19.63
N ASP A 386 -6.93 0.94 18.78
CA ASP A 386 -7.26 0.30 17.51
C ASP A 386 -6.07 0.32 16.55
N GLN A 387 -5.35 1.44 16.50
CA GLN A 387 -4.14 1.61 15.70
C GLN A 387 -3.04 0.65 16.13
N GLU A 388 -2.76 0.57 17.43
CA GLU A 388 -1.76 -0.35 17.98
C GLU A 388 -2.11 -1.82 17.68
N ILE A 389 -3.39 -2.20 17.77
CA ILE A 389 -3.86 -3.54 17.39
C ILE A 389 -3.63 -3.78 15.88
N ALA A 390 -3.94 -2.81 15.03
CA ALA A 390 -3.67 -2.91 13.60
C ALA A 390 -2.18 -3.14 13.33
N CYS A 391 -1.29 -2.36 13.96
CA CYS A 391 0.15 -2.52 13.86
C CYS A 391 0.62 -3.93 14.26
N LEU A 392 0.13 -4.46 15.38
CA LEU A 392 0.48 -5.81 15.82
C LEU A 392 0.06 -6.89 14.82
N LEU A 393 -1.14 -6.79 14.25
CA LEU A 393 -1.65 -7.74 13.26
C LEU A 393 -0.90 -7.63 11.92
N LEU A 394 -0.60 -6.41 11.47
CA LEU A 394 0.22 -6.16 10.27
C LEU A 394 1.66 -6.64 10.47
N ASN A 395 2.20 -6.48 11.67
CA ASN A 395 3.50 -7.01 12.04
C ASN A 395 3.53 -8.55 11.92
N ALA A 396 2.49 -9.23 12.41
CA ALA A 396 2.32 -10.68 12.21
C ALA A 396 2.12 -11.06 10.74
N ALA A 397 1.53 -10.18 9.94
CA ALA A 397 1.36 -10.36 8.49
C ALA A 397 2.65 -10.09 7.67
N ASN A 398 3.77 -9.76 8.32
CA ASN A 398 5.05 -9.42 7.67
C ASN A 398 5.00 -8.14 6.83
N CYS A 399 4.43 -7.04 7.39
CA CYS A 399 4.50 -5.72 6.80
C CYS A 399 5.96 -5.32 6.54
N ASN A 400 6.24 -4.69 5.40
CA ASN A 400 7.61 -4.32 5.03
C ASN A 400 8.09 -3.08 5.77
N TYR A 401 7.20 -2.11 5.98
CA TYR A 401 7.49 -0.87 6.67
C TYR A 401 6.23 -0.17 7.16
N TYR A 402 6.41 0.75 8.10
CA TYR A 402 5.39 1.71 8.53
C TYR A 402 5.85 3.14 8.26
N MET A 403 4.91 4.09 8.32
CA MET A 403 5.24 5.50 8.47
C MET A 403 5.40 5.81 9.96
N GLY A 404 6.41 6.62 10.27
CA GLY A 404 6.65 7.13 11.62
C GLY A 404 6.53 8.64 11.65
N VAL A 405 5.76 9.16 12.59
CA VAL A 405 5.57 10.60 12.80
C VAL A 405 6.01 11.01 14.21
N PRO A 406 6.43 12.26 14.44
CA PRO A 406 6.79 12.72 15.77
C PRO A 406 5.63 12.53 16.76
N MET A 407 5.87 11.81 17.87
CA MET A 407 4.89 11.57 18.94
C MET A 407 3.55 10.94 18.49
N GLY A 408 3.50 10.36 17.29
CA GLY A 408 2.25 9.80 16.75
C GLY A 408 1.28 10.82 16.17
N ASP A 409 1.68 12.08 16.02
CA ASP A 409 0.81 13.18 15.60
C ASP A 409 1.43 13.94 14.42
N ASP A 410 0.79 13.90 13.27
CA ASP A 410 1.18 14.72 12.12
C ASP A 410 0.50 16.08 12.20
N VAL A 411 1.25 17.07 12.68
CA VAL A 411 0.74 18.42 12.93
C VAL A 411 0.41 19.21 11.65
N MET A 412 0.95 18.81 10.51
CA MET A 412 0.69 19.47 9.22
C MET A 412 -0.55 18.88 8.54
N LEU A 413 -0.69 17.56 8.50
CA LEU A 413 -1.81 16.88 7.86
C LEU A 413 -2.97 16.60 8.83
N ALA A 414 -2.79 16.88 10.13
CA ALA A 414 -3.81 16.77 11.20
C ALA A 414 -4.43 15.37 11.33
N TYR A 415 -3.59 14.34 11.38
CA TYR A 415 -3.99 12.95 11.61
C TYR A 415 -3.02 12.24 12.57
N GLN A 416 -3.46 11.09 13.11
CA GLN A 416 -2.66 10.24 13.98
C GLN A 416 -2.04 9.09 13.18
N ASP A 417 -0.80 8.73 13.49
CA ASP A 417 -0.09 7.59 12.89
C ASP A 417 0.88 6.97 13.92
N VAL A 418 1.73 6.06 13.47
CA VAL A 418 2.72 5.36 14.32
C VAL A 418 3.79 6.33 14.81
N SER A 419 4.17 6.25 16.08
CA SER A 419 5.27 7.03 16.65
C SER A 419 6.62 6.33 16.47
N PHE A 420 7.73 7.09 16.58
CA PHE A 420 9.08 6.50 16.56
C PHE A 420 9.34 5.54 17.73
N HIS A 421 8.59 5.66 18.83
CA HIS A 421 8.65 4.72 19.96
C HIS A 421 7.97 3.40 19.62
N ASP A 422 6.82 3.45 18.95
CA ASP A 422 6.09 2.26 18.50
C ASP A 422 6.88 1.49 17.45
N ASP A 423 7.62 2.17 16.60
CA ASP A 423 8.54 1.60 15.62
C ASP A 423 9.47 0.55 16.26
N ASN A 424 10.15 0.95 17.33
CA ASN A 424 11.07 0.04 18.04
C ASN A 424 10.32 -1.09 18.71
N THR A 425 9.17 -0.81 19.34
CA THR A 425 8.31 -1.82 19.95
C THR A 425 7.90 -2.89 18.93
N MET A 426 7.50 -2.47 17.71
CA MET A 426 7.16 -3.40 16.63
C MET A 426 8.34 -4.29 16.20
N ARG A 427 9.55 -3.71 16.10
CA ARG A 427 10.77 -4.48 15.80
C ARG A 427 11.08 -5.51 16.89
N GLU A 428 11.05 -5.10 18.14
CA GLU A 428 11.34 -6.01 19.26
C GLU A 428 10.34 -7.15 19.36
N LEU A 429 9.04 -6.87 19.25
CA LEU A 429 7.98 -7.88 19.29
C LEU A 429 8.07 -8.91 18.16
N SER A 430 8.52 -8.49 16.99
CA SER A 430 8.67 -9.39 15.83
C SER A 430 10.06 -9.97 15.63
N HIS A 431 11.03 -9.60 16.48
CA HIS A 431 12.45 -9.95 16.33
C HIS A 431 13.01 -9.57 14.94
N ARG A 432 12.54 -8.45 14.37
CA ARG A 432 13.01 -7.90 13.11
C ARG A 432 13.97 -6.74 13.34
N LYS A 433 14.83 -6.49 12.36
CA LYS A 433 15.87 -5.46 12.39
C LYS A 433 15.59 -4.40 11.33
N PRO A 434 16.18 -3.21 11.42
CA PRO A 434 16.17 -2.25 10.33
C PRO A 434 16.80 -2.80 9.05
N ALA A 435 16.68 -2.06 7.96
CA ALA A 435 17.45 -2.31 6.73
C ALA A 435 18.94 -2.49 7.06
N PRO A 436 19.64 -3.50 6.48
CA PRO A 436 20.99 -3.90 6.95
C PRO A 436 22.02 -2.78 6.94
N GLU A 437 22.01 -1.93 5.92
CA GLU A 437 22.93 -0.81 5.81
C GLU A 437 22.71 0.21 6.94
N PHE A 438 21.44 0.53 7.22
CA PHE A 438 21.07 1.44 8.31
C PHE A 438 21.35 0.83 9.68
N HIS A 439 21.07 -0.46 9.88
CA HIS A 439 21.38 -1.14 11.14
C HIS A 439 22.87 -1.08 11.48
N GLN A 440 23.75 -1.35 10.49
CA GLN A 440 25.19 -1.25 10.69
C GLN A 440 25.65 0.17 11.06
N TRP A 441 25.04 1.18 10.44
CA TRP A 441 25.31 2.57 10.75
C TRP A 441 24.81 2.92 12.16
N ALA A 442 23.58 2.56 12.51
CA ALA A 442 22.99 2.85 13.82
C ALA A 442 23.75 2.18 14.98
N MET A 443 24.29 0.97 14.77
CA MET A 443 25.19 0.33 15.75
C MET A 443 26.48 1.15 15.96
N LYS A 444 27.12 1.65 14.90
CA LYS A 444 28.33 2.51 15.02
C LYS A 444 28.04 3.81 15.75
N MET A 445 26.83 4.33 15.62
CA MET A 445 26.36 5.54 16.32
C MET A 445 25.96 5.26 17.78
N GLY A 446 25.83 4.00 18.19
CA GLY A 446 25.35 3.60 19.52
C GLY A 446 23.85 3.78 19.72
N ILE A 447 23.10 3.95 18.61
CA ILE A 447 21.65 4.10 18.60
C ILE A 447 20.96 2.75 18.76
N LEU A 448 21.46 1.71 18.09
CA LEU A 448 20.94 0.35 18.16
C LEU A 448 22.04 -0.64 18.55
N ASP A 449 21.64 -1.78 19.17
CA ASP A 449 22.52 -2.92 19.43
C ASP A 449 22.55 -3.93 18.26
N GLU A 450 23.27 -5.04 18.42
CA GLU A 450 23.38 -6.09 17.41
C GLU A 450 22.04 -6.77 17.10
N GLU A 451 21.13 -6.81 18.04
CA GLU A 451 19.79 -7.37 17.91
C GLU A 451 18.77 -6.38 17.32
N GLY A 452 19.17 -5.12 17.13
CA GLY A 452 18.30 -4.04 16.62
C GLY A 452 17.45 -3.37 17.70
N ARG A 453 17.77 -3.55 18.98
CA ARG A 453 17.15 -2.88 20.11
C ARG A 453 17.78 -1.53 20.36
N LEU A 454 17.10 -0.69 21.14
CA LEU A 454 17.62 0.62 21.53
C LEU A 454 18.94 0.52 22.30
N GLY A 455 19.98 1.20 21.81
CA GLY A 455 21.30 1.29 22.40
C GLY A 455 21.41 2.40 23.46
N GLU A 456 22.63 2.60 23.97
CA GLU A 456 22.90 3.58 25.04
C GLU A 456 22.65 5.04 24.63
N ARG A 457 22.72 5.36 23.35
CA ARG A 457 22.52 6.69 22.78
C ARG A 457 21.15 6.89 22.10
N ALA A 458 20.28 5.90 22.23
CA ALA A 458 18.93 6.01 21.66
C ALA A 458 18.16 7.18 22.28
N GLY A 459 17.47 7.96 21.43
CA GLY A 459 16.73 9.15 21.85
C GLY A 459 17.60 10.39 22.14
N ASP A 460 18.93 10.30 22.03
CA ASP A 460 19.82 11.44 22.19
C ASP A 460 20.07 12.15 20.84
N ALA A 461 19.10 12.95 20.40
CA ALA A 461 19.23 13.74 19.17
C ALA A 461 20.34 14.81 19.24
N SER A 462 20.83 15.16 20.46
CA SER A 462 21.89 16.16 20.63
C SER A 462 23.22 15.75 20.00
N MET A 463 23.41 14.44 19.74
CA MET A 463 24.58 13.94 19.01
C MET A 463 24.73 14.56 17.62
N PHE A 464 23.64 15.00 17.01
CA PHE A 464 23.60 15.59 15.68
C PHE A 464 23.85 17.12 15.68
N PHE A 465 23.92 17.76 16.85
CA PHE A 465 24.18 19.21 16.96
C PHE A 465 25.69 19.55 16.98
N ALA A 466 26.54 18.56 17.15
CA ALA A 466 27.95 18.76 17.54
C ALA A 466 28.92 19.03 16.38
N LYS A 467 28.45 19.36 15.17
CA LYS A 467 29.34 19.66 14.04
C LYS A 467 28.98 20.94 13.30
#